data_d8d21ffb33358ee5249e25dcc59a257c
#
_entry.id   d8d21ffb33358ee5249e25dcc59a257c
#
_cell.length_a   1.000
_cell.length_b   1.000
_cell.length_c   1.000
_cell.angle_alpha   90.00
_cell.angle_beta   90.00
_cell.angle_gamma   90.00
#
_symmetry.space_group_name_H-M   'P 1'
#
loop_
_entity.id
_entity.type
_entity.pdbx_description
1 polymer ?
#
loop_
_entity_poly.entity_id
_entity_poly.type
_entity_poly.pdbx_seq_one_letter_code
_entity_poly.pdbx_strand_id
1 'polypeptide(L)'
;MERMASSGESAGALEEASKLTGTYIREVILENFMSHEYSRITLSPGLNVITGPNGSGKSSILLGISVALGQTYTDRAGKLSDLIRRGEKAARLTVIFDNAEVDGRRPIPWLQSDQLVITRYLKRTGEYWHYVNNRLKTKAEVDHLLRRLGINPNNMLIIMHQNMIEEFASKNNVEKLRMVEDAVGASQFRQRIIEAEAKLRDIEAQEKSLKRALEEARAAVEYWKEQYEKLMMKRRLEGEKRRLELEHAWALVSEAEASANKLRERIEALMLEERKLLGEIEYHEGEVERIRRKLLDLIDAVKRGELVNLEGFGRDLDVLLDEKGLAEVAKYRLQENRSEQKRLGYELKRIEKELAEKMTSASALGERVKTARRPQEILEDIRSIGLQIASLGEVFEEAEDMYLVADARYRETEQRSMELEENLKKAMEELEYRKELWRKFLRDLVKDVEPKFDSILSIVDGAGRIALRNLEDPEKASIELHVGFRGAEPVLLDAQTHSGGERIVGTLAFLLALQRYIKSPFRAVDEFDVHLDPLNRERMIKLLVNVAEQEPRSQYIIITPGKIPVKEGMNVILVQNVGGKSMIGRPE
;
A
#
# COMPACT_ATOMS: atom_id res chain seq x y z
N MET A 1 15.56 -1.51 -13.47
CA MET A 1 16.90 -1.96 -13.92
C MET A 1 18.01 -0.94 -13.68
N GLU A 2 17.75 0.36 -13.62
CA GLU A 2 18.80 1.40 -13.38
C GLU A 2 19.25 1.57 -11.90
N ARG A 3 18.61 0.94 -10.94
CA ARG A 3 18.99 1.03 -9.50
C ARG A 3 19.95 -0.07 -9.01
N MET A 4 20.30 -1.02 -9.84
CA MET A 4 21.34 -2.01 -9.51
C MET A 4 22.77 -1.54 -9.85
N ALA A 5 22.93 -0.44 -10.57
CA ALA A 5 24.25 0.09 -10.95
C ALA A 5 25.01 0.77 -9.79
N SER A 6 24.30 1.36 -8.78
CA SER A 6 24.96 2.07 -7.67
C SER A 6 25.59 1.16 -6.59
N SER A 7 25.18 -0.10 -6.49
CA SER A 7 25.80 -1.08 -5.58
C SER A 7 27.07 -1.70 -6.18
N GLY A 8 27.20 -1.71 -7.50
CA GLY A 8 28.41 -2.15 -8.19
C GLY A 8 29.55 -1.13 -8.10
N GLU A 9 29.23 0.17 -8.10
CA GLU A 9 30.26 1.22 -8.01
C GLU A 9 30.93 1.28 -6.62
N SER A 10 30.19 1.03 -5.54
CA SER A 10 30.77 1.00 -4.18
C SER A 10 31.63 -0.26 -3.95
N ALA A 11 31.23 -1.39 -4.48
CA ALA A 11 32.04 -2.63 -4.41
C ALA A 11 33.28 -2.54 -5.30
N GLY A 12 33.18 -1.97 -6.49
CA GLY A 12 34.32 -1.74 -7.38
C GLY A 12 35.34 -0.75 -6.80
N ALA A 13 34.86 0.31 -6.13
CA ALA A 13 35.74 1.29 -5.46
C ALA A 13 36.48 0.69 -4.25
N LEU A 14 35.84 -0.23 -3.51
CA LEU A 14 36.46 -0.97 -2.41
C LEU A 14 37.49 -2.00 -2.94
N GLU A 15 37.26 -2.58 -4.08
CA GLU A 15 38.17 -3.53 -4.72
C GLU A 15 39.37 -2.82 -5.36
N GLU A 16 39.19 -1.63 -5.95
CA GLU A 16 40.30 -0.76 -6.42
C GLU A 16 41.12 -0.22 -5.25
N ALA A 17 40.49 0.21 -4.13
CA ALA A 17 41.19 0.63 -2.91
C ALA A 17 42.04 -0.51 -2.31
N SER A 18 41.65 -1.79 -2.54
CA SER A 18 42.43 -2.96 -2.07
C SER A 18 43.73 -3.18 -2.83
N LYS A 19 43.88 -2.57 -4.00
CA LYS A 19 45.09 -2.66 -4.87
C LYS A 19 46.06 -1.51 -4.65
N LEU A 20 45.68 -0.50 -3.85
CA LEU A 20 46.51 0.65 -3.51
C LEU A 20 47.48 0.27 -2.39
N THR A 21 48.64 -0.13 -2.77
CA THR A 21 49.71 -0.44 -1.82
C THR A 21 50.78 0.65 -1.88
N GLY A 22 50.84 1.47 -0.82
CA GLY A 22 52.05 2.19 -0.50
C GLY A 22 52.07 3.72 -0.72
N THR A 23 50.93 4.38 -1.12
CA THR A 23 50.91 5.85 -1.07
C THR A 23 50.89 6.35 0.38
N TYR A 24 51.50 7.50 0.65
CA TYR A 24 51.55 8.14 1.92
C TYR A 24 51.59 9.66 1.74
N ILE A 25 51.27 10.45 2.78
CA ILE A 25 51.48 11.90 2.76
C ILE A 25 52.95 12.18 2.88
N ARG A 26 53.56 12.66 1.78
CA ARG A 26 54.96 13.02 1.73
C ARG A 26 55.23 14.39 2.35
N GLU A 27 54.29 15.33 2.16
CA GLU A 27 54.51 16.69 2.60
C GLU A 27 53.19 17.41 2.88
N VAL A 28 53.19 18.27 3.89
CA VAL A 28 52.09 19.19 4.23
C VAL A 28 52.62 20.61 4.23
N ILE A 29 51.98 21.52 3.50
CA ILE A 29 52.35 22.92 3.43
C ILE A 29 51.15 23.74 3.96
N LEU A 30 51.40 24.55 4.98
CA LEU A 30 50.43 25.43 5.61
C LEU A 30 50.88 26.89 5.46
N GLU A 31 50.05 27.72 4.84
CA GLU A 31 50.30 29.14 4.65
C GLU A 31 49.16 29.95 5.25
N ASN A 32 49.46 30.84 6.15
CA ASN A 32 48.50 31.70 6.86
C ASN A 32 47.36 30.91 7.52
N PHE A 33 47.69 29.76 8.11
CA PHE A 33 46.70 28.87 8.74
C PHE A 33 46.96 28.77 10.25
N MET A 34 46.01 29.20 11.06
CA MET A 34 46.10 29.21 12.51
C MET A 34 47.37 29.97 13.00
N SER A 35 48.27 29.25 13.70
CA SER A 35 49.57 29.79 14.16
C SER A 35 50.68 29.69 13.08
N HIS A 36 50.42 28.97 12.00
CA HIS A 36 51.40 28.79 10.92
C HIS A 36 51.32 29.94 9.90
N GLU A 37 52.38 30.75 9.82
CA GLU A 37 52.56 31.75 8.77
C GLU A 37 53.00 31.04 7.48
N TYR A 38 54.06 30.27 7.56
CA TYR A 38 54.52 29.33 6.54
C TYR A 38 55.16 28.14 7.24
N SER A 39 54.64 26.94 6.97
CA SER A 39 55.21 25.72 7.53
C SER A 39 55.21 24.64 6.44
N ARG A 40 56.37 24.01 6.27
CA ARG A 40 56.56 22.87 5.38
C ARG A 40 56.98 21.68 6.21
N ILE A 41 56.10 20.65 6.25
CA ILE A 41 56.24 19.48 7.12
C ILE A 41 56.49 18.29 6.21
N THR A 42 57.68 17.70 6.28
CA THR A 42 58.01 16.49 5.54
C THR A 42 57.73 15.27 6.40
N LEU A 43 56.96 14.36 5.86
CA LEU A 43 56.58 13.10 6.49
C LEU A 43 57.24 11.92 5.77
N SER A 44 57.42 10.81 6.49
CA SER A 44 57.98 9.56 5.98
C SER A 44 56.96 8.41 5.98
N PRO A 45 57.14 7.34 5.20
CA PRO A 45 56.41 6.09 5.43
C PRO A 45 56.60 5.62 6.88
N GLY A 46 55.63 4.86 7.43
CA GLY A 46 55.66 4.36 8.80
C GLY A 46 55.34 5.44 9.85
N LEU A 47 56.07 5.48 10.94
CA LEU A 47 55.72 6.28 12.11
C LEU A 47 56.33 7.69 12.05
N ASN A 48 55.47 8.70 12.12
CA ASN A 48 55.80 10.11 12.23
C ASN A 48 55.32 10.66 13.59
N VAL A 49 56.21 11.25 14.37
CA VAL A 49 55.91 11.83 15.66
C VAL A 49 56.10 13.33 15.62
N ILE A 50 55.02 14.07 15.87
CA ILE A 50 55.01 15.52 15.96
C ILE A 50 54.97 15.88 17.45
N THR A 51 56.04 16.46 17.96
CA THR A 51 56.18 16.82 19.37
C THR A 51 56.53 18.28 19.59
N GLY A 52 56.26 18.78 20.77
CA GLY A 52 56.56 20.16 21.16
C GLY A 52 55.64 20.69 22.26
N PRO A 53 55.88 21.87 22.82
CA PRO A 53 55.06 22.42 23.89
C PRO A 53 53.59 22.62 23.53
N ASN A 54 52.70 22.66 24.53
CA ASN A 54 51.29 23.00 24.27
C ASN A 54 51.19 24.42 23.68
N GLY A 55 50.26 24.62 22.74
CA GLY A 55 50.11 25.89 22.01
C GLY A 55 51.16 26.16 20.91
N SER A 56 52.05 25.20 20.60
CA SER A 56 53.04 25.36 19.53
C SER A 56 52.46 25.22 18.11
N GLY A 57 51.21 24.76 17.95
CA GLY A 57 50.56 24.57 16.64
C GLY A 57 50.56 23.14 16.14
N LYS A 58 50.92 22.13 16.95
CA LYS A 58 50.93 20.73 16.57
C LYS A 58 49.59 20.24 15.98
N SER A 59 48.49 20.40 16.73
CA SER A 59 47.16 19.97 16.32
C SER A 59 46.63 20.74 15.10
N SER A 60 47.17 21.97 14.86
CA SER A 60 46.86 22.73 13.64
C SER A 60 47.38 22.05 12.37
N ILE A 61 48.41 21.19 12.47
CA ILE A 61 48.93 20.42 11.34
C ILE A 61 47.90 19.36 10.90
N LEU A 62 47.37 18.58 11.85
CA LEU A 62 46.34 17.58 11.51
C LEU A 62 45.03 18.22 11.04
N LEU A 63 44.62 19.33 11.69
CA LEU A 63 43.48 20.10 11.23
C LEU A 63 43.71 20.64 9.81
N GLY A 64 44.93 21.09 9.49
CA GLY A 64 45.32 21.53 8.15
C GLY A 64 45.22 20.40 7.11
N ILE A 65 45.65 19.17 7.46
CA ILE A 65 45.45 17.98 6.62
C ILE A 65 43.98 17.73 6.39
N SER A 66 43.15 17.64 7.45
CA SER A 66 41.72 17.39 7.36
C SER A 66 41.01 18.44 6.50
N VAL A 67 41.32 19.71 6.69
CA VAL A 67 40.72 20.82 5.92
C VAL A 67 41.20 20.79 4.47
N ALA A 68 42.46 20.55 4.19
CA ALA A 68 42.97 20.44 2.82
C ALA A 68 42.30 19.29 2.04
N LEU A 69 42.02 18.19 2.73
CA LEU A 69 41.32 17.01 2.17
C LEU A 69 39.78 17.14 2.09
N GLY A 70 39.22 18.31 2.45
CA GLY A 70 37.80 18.59 2.18
C GLY A 70 36.90 18.71 3.39
N GLN A 71 37.38 18.52 4.62
CA GLN A 71 36.59 18.75 5.83
C GLN A 71 36.03 20.17 5.87
N THR A 72 34.74 20.32 6.17
CA THR A 72 34.06 21.62 6.18
C THR A 72 33.63 22.07 7.57
N TYR A 73 33.55 21.13 8.51
CA TYR A 73 33.23 21.37 9.89
C TYR A 73 34.40 20.95 10.77
N THR A 74 34.73 21.75 11.78
CA THR A 74 35.79 21.44 12.76
C THR A 74 35.34 21.86 14.15
N ASP A 75 35.72 21.09 15.17
CA ASP A 75 35.38 21.38 16.57
C ASP A 75 36.07 22.65 17.08
N ARG A 76 37.10 23.14 16.38
CA ARG A 76 37.91 24.33 16.76
C ARG A 76 37.42 25.65 16.16
N ALA A 77 36.54 25.60 15.18
CA ALA A 77 36.03 26.80 14.52
C ALA A 77 34.64 26.59 13.94
N GLY A 78 33.72 27.50 14.20
CA GLY A 78 32.38 27.48 13.64
C GLY A 78 32.33 27.70 12.12
N LYS A 79 33.37 28.37 11.57
CA LYS A 79 33.53 28.64 10.14
C LYS A 79 34.98 28.42 9.71
N LEU A 80 35.20 27.92 8.50
CA LEU A 80 36.54 27.73 7.94
C LEU A 80 37.34 29.03 7.85
N SER A 81 36.70 30.19 7.71
CA SER A 81 37.31 31.51 7.72
C SER A 81 38.02 31.85 9.04
N ASP A 82 37.58 31.23 10.16
CA ASP A 82 38.16 31.49 11.49
C ASP A 82 39.51 30.77 11.65
N LEU A 83 39.80 29.79 10.79
CA LEU A 83 41.08 29.07 10.76
C LEU A 83 42.19 29.86 10.02
N ILE A 84 41.82 30.96 9.34
CA ILE A 84 42.79 31.83 8.69
C ILE A 84 43.53 32.63 9.77
N ARG A 85 44.87 32.71 9.66
CA ARG A 85 45.72 33.45 10.57
C ARG A 85 45.22 34.90 10.78
N ARG A 86 45.23 35.34 12.00
CA ARG A 86 44.78 36.70 12.35
C ARG A 86 45.59 37.76 11.59
N GLY A 87 44.89 38.68 10.96
CA GLY A 87 45.52 39.72 10.11
C GLY A 87 45.61 39.36 8.63
N GLU A 88 45.45 38.07 8.27
CA GLU A 88 45.57 37.60 6.89
C GLU A 88 44.22 37.51 6.17
N LYS A 89 44.24 37.69 4.83
CA LYS A 89 43.02 37.67 3.99
C LYS A 89 42.66 36.28 3.48
N ALA A 90 43.63 35.41 3.37
CA ALA A 90 43.47 34.06 2.83
C ALA A 90 44.49 33.09 3.44
N ALA A 91 44.15 31.80 3.43
CA ALA A 91 45.06 30.71 3.75
C ALA A 91 45.15 29.74 2.59
N ARG A 92 46.32 29.09 2.46
CA ARG A 92 46.55 28.00 1.50
C ARG A 92 47.04 26.77 2.25
N LEU A 93 46.38 25.65 1.98
CA LEU A 93 46.67 24.36 2.59
C LEU A 93 46.98 23.36 1.48
N THR A 94 48.13 22.73 1.52
CA THR A 94 48.53 21.75 0.49
C THR A 94 48.95 20.46 1.14
N VAL A 95 48.41 19.32 0.64
CA VAL A 95 48.80 17.97 1.03
C VAL A 95 49.33 17.28 -0.25
N ILE A 96 50.52 16.75 -0.14
CA ILE A 96 51.20 16.06 -1.24
C ILE A 96 51.33 14.59 -0.88
N PHE A 97 50.70 13.74 -1.68
CA PHE A 97 50.84 12.28 -1.58
C PHE A 97 51.95 11.81 -2.52
N ASP A 98 52.72 10.86 -2.05
CA ASP A 98 53.75 10.21 -2.88
C ASP A 98 53.12 9.24 -3.90
N ASN A 99 53.54 9.31 -5.14
CA ASN A 99 53.15 8.43 -6.21
C ASN A 99 54.37 8.04 -7.10
N ALA A 100 55.58 8.10 -6.53
CA ALA A 100 56.78 7.66 -7.22
C ALA A 100 56.68 6.17 -7.57
N GLU A 101 57.20 5.82 -8.70
CA GLU A 101 57.22 4.44 -9.17
C GLU A 101 58.15 3.60 -8.32
N VAL A 102 57.66 2.49 -7.79
CA VAL A 102 58.43 1.50 -7.01
C VAL A 102 58.18 0.14 -7.64
N ASP A 103 59.25 -0.56 -7.99
CA ASP A 103 59.22 -1.88 -8.64
C ASP A 103 58.30 -1.94 -9.90
N GLY A 104 58.33 -0.88 -10.74
CA GLY A 104 57.54 -0.80 -11.96
C GLY A 104 56.04 -0.53 -11.74
N ARG A 105 55.63 -0.15 -10.49
CA ARG A 105 54.23 0.15 -10.18
C ARG A 105 54.11 1.46 -9.42
N ARG A 106 53.07 2.22 -9.79
CA ARG A 106 52.72 3.45 -9.06
C ARG A 106 51.71 3.16 -7.97
N PRO A 107 51.87 3.72 -6.75
CA PRO A 107 50.90 3.62 -5.69
C PRO A 107 49.47 4.05 -6.11
N ILE A 108 49.38 5.06 -6.97
CA ILE A 108 48.11 5.55 -7.55
C ILE A 108 48.13 5.25 -9.04
N PRO A 109 47.67 4.07 -9.50
CA PRO A 109 47.91 3.60 -10.87
C PRO A 109 47.31 4.48 -11.99
N TRP A 110 46.22 5.19 -11.70
CA TRP A 110 45.56 6.07 -12.68
C TRP A 110 46.19 7.45 -12.80
N LEU A 111 47.21 7.76 -11.99
CA LEU A 111 47.89 9.04 -12.01
C LEU A 111 49.30 8.89 -12.59
N GLN A 112 49.59 9.61 -13.67
CA GLN A 112 50.90 9.55 -14.35
C GLN A 112 52.00 10.35 -13.62
N SER A 113 51.61 11.28 -12.74
CA SER A 113 52.57 12.12 -11.99
C SER A 113 53.12 11.37 -10.78
N ASP A 114 54.36 11.62 -10.41
CA ASP A 114 55.03 11.07 -9.23
C ASP A 114 54.45 11.62 -7.89
N GLN A 115 53.54 12.56 -7.98
CA GLN A 115 52.89 13.18 -6.82
C GLN A 115 51.41 13.48 -7.10
N LEU A 116 50.56 13.28 -6.08
CA LEU A 116 49.22 13.83 -6.04
C LEU A 116 49.21 15.03 -5.11
N VAL A 117 49.02 16.23 -5.68
CA VAL A 117 49.00 17.49 -4.95
C VAL A 117 47.57 17.96 -4.80
N ILE A 118 47.06 18.03 -3.55
CA ILE A 118 45.72 18.56 -3.23
C ILE A 118 45.95 19.89 -2.48
N THR A 119 45.48 20.99 -3.05
CA THR A 119 45.55 22.32 -2.45
C THR A 119 44.17 22.90 -2.24
N ARG A 120 43.92 23.43 -1.05
CA ARG A 120 42.70 24.18 -0.73
C ARG A 120 43.03 25.60 -0.37
N TYR A 121 42.35 26.55 -0.99
CA TYR A 121 42.39 27.94 -0.67
C TYR A 121 41.18 28.33 0.18
N LEU A 122 41.38 29.11 1.23
CA LEU A 122 40.33 29.67 2.10
C LEU A 122 40.38 31.16 2.06
N LYS A 123 39.27 31.88 1.93
CA LYS A 123 39.15 33.33 2.08
C LYS A 123 38.36 33.71 3.33
N ARG A 124 38.63 34.86 3.90
CA ARG A 124 37.84 35.40 5.02
C ARG A 124 36.37 35.67 4.67
N THR A 125 36.04 35.82 3.39
CA THR A 125 34.67 35.93 2.90
C THR A 125 33.86 34.64 3.07
N GLY A 126 34.51 33.51 3.42
CA GLY A 126 33.91 32.18 3.50
C GLY A 126 34.02 31.38 2.21
N GLU A 127 34.49 31.98 1.12
CA GLU A 127 34.75 31.31 -0.14
C GLU A 127 35.94 30.37 -0.01
N TYR A 128 35.86 29.20 -0.70
CA TYR A 128 36.97 28.26 -0.82
C TYR A 128 36.95 27.55 -2.16
N TRP A 129 38.10 27.07 -2.62
CA TRP A 129 38.23 26.24 -3.82
C TRP A 129 39.39 25.28 -3.70
N HIS A 130 39.33 24.21 -4.48
CA HIS A 130 40.32 23.15 -4.49
C HIS A 130 41.06 23.10 -5.82
N TYR A 131 42.35 22.77 -5.72
CA TYR A 131 43.17 22.40 -6.86
C TYR A 131 43.73 20.99 -6.66
N VAL A 132 43.69 20.18 -7.71
CA VAL A 132 44.34 18.86 -7.77
C VAL A 132 45.33 18.89 -8.90
N ASN A 133 46.61 18.70 -8.60
CA ASN A 133 47.75 18.85 -9.56
C ASN A 133 47.59 20.13 -10.40
N ASN A 134 47.39 21.27 -9.75
CA ASN A 134 47.20 22.61 -10.33
C ASN A 134 45.96 22.80 -11.21
N ARG A 135 45.02 21.87 -11.21
CA ARG A 135 43.72 21.99 -11.92
C ARG A 135 42.62 22.27 -10.91
N LEU A 136 41.82 23.29 -11.19
CA LEU A 136 40.63 23.62 -10.35
C LEU A 136 39.67 22.44 -10.36
N LYS A 137 39.19 22.03 -9.17
CA LYS A 137 38.27 20.92 -8.96
C LYS A 137 37.15 21.32 -8.02
N THR A 138 35.95 20.79 -8.27
CA THR A 138 34.81 20.91 -7.36
C THR A 138 35.04 20.05 -6.12
N LYS A 139 34.34 20.37 -5.03
CA LYS A 139 34.38 19.52 -3.83
C LYS A 139 33.98 18.06 -4.13
N ALA A 140 32.93 17.86 -4.93
CA ALA A 140 32.46 16.53 -5.28
C ALA A 140 33.53 15.69 -6.03
N GLU A 141 34.30 16.32 -6.93
CA GLU A 141 35.41 15.66 -7.61
C GLU A 141 36.54 15.29 -6.65
N VAL A 142 36.84 16.16 -5.69
CA VAL A 142 37.84 15.88 -4.64
C VAL A 142 37.36 14.75 -3.73
N ASP A 143 36.11 14.79 -3.28
CA ASP A 143 35.51 13.73 -2.45
C ASP A 143 35.49 12.38 -3.19
N HIS A 144 35.24 12.37 -4.50
CA HIS A 144 35.32 11.15 -5.32
C HIS A 144 36.76 10.62 -5.43
N LEU A 145 37.73 11.51 -5.67
CA LEU A 145 39.13 11.14 -5.71
C LEU A 145 39.61 10.54 -4.38
N LEU A 146 39.27 11.19 -3.26
CA LEU A 146 39.65 10.73 -1.93
C LEU A 146 39.03 9.38 -1.58
N ARG A 147 37.76 9.15 -1.94
CA ARG A 147 37.11 7.84 -1.77
C ARG A 147 37.84 6.74 -2.52
N ARG A 148 38.32 6.98 -3.75
CA ARG A 148 39.16 6.03 -4.49
C ARG A 148 40.48 5.73 -3.78
N LEU A 149 40.99 6.66 -3.01
CA LEU A 149 42.20 6.48 -2.19
C LEU A 149 41.92 5.86 -0.80
N GLY A 150 40.64 5.54 -0.50
CA GLY A 150 40.24 5.08 0.84
C GLY A 150 40.25 6.16 1.92
N ILE A 151 40.30 7.44 1.53
CA ILE A 151 40.35 8.57 2.46
C ILE A 151 38.97 9.18 2.59
N ASN A 152 38.45 9.20 3.82
CA ASN A 152 37.33 10.05 4.19
C ASN A 152 37.82 11.03 5.28
N PRO A 153 37.98 12.32 4.99
CA PRO A 153 38.54 13.28 5.93
C PRO A 153 37.66 13.54 7.16
N ASN A 154 36.38 13.12 7.11
CA ASN A 154 35.46 13.21 8.24
C ASN A 154 35.43 11.92 9.06
N ASN A 155 36.19 10.89 8.67
CA ASN A 155 36.19 9.61 9.38
C ASN A 155 37.10 9.70 10.61
N MET A 156 36.49 9.57 11.79
CA MET A 156 37.18 9.60 13.08
C MET A 156 38.26 8.54 13.24
N LEU A 157 38.21 7.44 12.47
CA LEU A 157 39.21 6.40 12.54
C LEU A 157 40.43 6.65 11.63
N ILE A 158 40.36 7.61 10.71
CA ILE A 158 41.50 8.06 9.90
C ILE A 158 42.24 9.15 10.63
N ILE A 159 41.52 10.13 11.15
CA ILE A 159 42.09 11.27 11.92
C ILE A 159 41.36 11.36 13.24
N MET A 160 42.00 10.87 14.31
CA MET A 160 41.48 11.00 15.67
C MET A 160 41.94 12.36 16.24
N HIS A 161 41.00 13.28 16.33
CA HIS A 161 41.26 14.58 16.94
C HIS A 161 41.31 14.48 18.47
N GLN A 162 41.85 15.51 19.11
CA GLN A 162 41.88 15.64 20.57
C GLN A 162 40.51 15.41 21.20
N ASN A 163 40.45 14.75 22.36
CA ASN A 163 39.24 14.38 23.13
C ASN A 163 38.31 13.34 22.49
N MET A 164 38.51 12.92 21.25
CA MET A 164 37.63 11.94 20.58
C MET A 164 37.59 10.59 21.30
N ILE A 165 38.73 10.14 21.87
CA ILE A 165 38.81 8.91 22.66
C ILE A 165 37.95 9.02 23.92
N GLU A 166 38.00 10.17 24.60
CA GLU A 166 37.19 10.46 25.80
C GLU A 166 35.70 10.58 25.42
N GLU A 167 35.41 11.25 24.32
CA GLU A 167 34.04 11.34 23.80
C GLU A 167 33.46 9.96 23.52
N PHE A 168 34.16 9.10 22.77
CA PHE A 168 33.72 7.74 22.51
C PHE A 168 33.56 6.93 23.81
N ALA A 169 34.52 7.07 24.77
CA ALA A 169 34.45 6.37 26.05
C ALA A 169 33.22 6.76 26.89
N SER A 170 32.79 8.02 26.78
CA SER A 170 31.65 8.58 27.54
C SER A 170 30.28 8.23 26.96
N LYS A 171 30.21 7.87 25.68
CA LYS A 171 28.97 7.52 25.01
C LYS A 171 28.35 6.23 25.56
N ASN A 172 27.01 6.11 25.48
CA ASN A 172 26.32 4.86 25.76
C ASN A 172 26.58 3.82 24.65
N ASN A 173 26.29 2.56 24.92
CA ASN A 173 26.61 1.46 24.02
C ASN A 173 25.89 1.51 22.66
N VAL A 174 24.70 2.13 22.61
CA VAL A 174 23.96 2.35 21.34
C VAL A 174 24.66 3.42 20.51
N GLU A 175 25.04 4.54 21.12
CA GLU A 175 25.77 5.61 20.45
C GLU A 175 27.16 5.15 19.98
N LYS A 176 27.86 4.34 20.79
CA LYS A 176 29.12 3.71 20.38
C LYS A 176 28.97 2.88 19.10
N LEU A 177 27.90 2.05 19.01
CA LEU A 177 27.63 1.30 17.79
C LEU A 177 27.38 2.21 16.57
N ARG A 178 26.60 3.29 16.75
CA ARG A 178 26.37 4.26 15.67
C ARG A 178 27.67 4.92 15.20
N MET A 179 28.52 5.33 16.13
CA MET A 179 29.84 5.89 15.78
C MET A 179 30.73 4.87 15.04
N VAL A 180 30.70 3.61 15.44
CA VAL A 180 31.40 2.53 14.73
C VAL A 180 30.83 2.34 13.32
N GLU A 181 29.52 2.26 13.18
CA GLU A 181 28.87 2.12 11.86
C GLU A 181 29.22 3.28 10.92
N ASP A 182 29.20 4.50 11.44
CA ASP A 182 29.57 5.69 10.66
C ASP A 182 31.05 5.62 10.22
N ALA A 183 31.93 5.21 11.11
CA ALA A 183 33.34 5.13 10.84
C ALA A 183 33.71 4.04 9.82
N VAL A 184 32.99 2.89 9.83
CA VAL A 184 33.21 1.80 8.87
C VAL A 184 32.33 1.92 7.61
N GLY A 185 31.49 2.96 7.49
CA GLY A 185 30.62 3.21 6.35
C GLY A 185 29.34 2.35 6.34
N ALA A 186 28.96 1.78 7.49
CA ALA A 186 27.79 0.92 7.65
C ALA A 186 26.49 1.68 7.97
N SER A 187 26.55 2.95 8.29
CA SER A 187 25.38 3.80 8.61
C SER A 187 24.31 3.77 7.52
N GLN A 188 24.70 3.59 6.25
CA GLN A 188 23.77 3.46 5.14
C GLN A 188 22.84 2.22 5.26
N PHE A 189 23.32 1.12 5.86
CA PHE A 189 22.48 -0.06 6.09
C PHE A 189 21.37 0.26 7.08
N ARG A 190 21.72 0.87 8.22
CA ARG A 190 20.74 1.32 9.23
C ARG A 190 19.73 2.30 8.65
N GLN A 191 20.20 3.31 7.90
CA GLN A 191 19.34 4.31 7.28
C GLN A 191 18.31 3.65 6.32
N ARG A 192 18.75 2.73 5.49
CA ARG A 192 17.87 1.98 4.57
C ARG A 192 16.85 1.10 5.30
N ILE A 193 17.18 0.58 6.49
CA ILE A 193 16.22 -0.17 7.33
C ILE A 193 15.16 0.78 7.86
N ILE A 194 15.55 1.93 8.43
CA ILE A 194 14.62 2.94 8.96
C ILE A 194 13.67 3.43 7.87
N GLU A 195 14.17 3.70 6.66
CA GLU A 195 13.35 4.09 5.51
C GLU A 195 12.37 2.98 5.09
N ALA A 196 12.82 1.71 5.12
CA ALA A 196 11.96 0.57 4.82
C ALA A 196 10.89 0.36 5.90
N GLU A 197 11.20 0.54 7.18
CA GLU A 197 10.23 0.48 8.28
C GLU A 197 9.19 1.60 8.19
N ALA A 198 9.60 2.82 7.84
CA ALA A 198 8.67 3.92 7.61
C ALA A 198 7.70 3.60 6.47
N LYS A 199 8.23 3.10 5.34
CA LYS A 199 7.41 2.68 4.20
C LYS A 199 6.45 1.55 4.55
N LEU A 200 6.89 0.58 5.36
CA LEU A 200 6.04 -0.53 5.82
C LEU A 200 4.86 -0.01 6.65
N ARG A 201 5.10 0.90 7.60
CA ARG A 201 4.04 1.54 8.40
C ARG A 201 3.02 2.27 7.54
N ASP A 202 3.46 2.95 6.48
CA ASP A 202 2.56 3.61 5.54
C ASP A 202 1.67 2.60 4.79
N ILE A 203 2.25 1.48 4.35
CA ILE A 203 1.49 0.41 3.68
C ILE A 203 0.49 -0.24 4.65
N GLU A 204 0.86 -0.52 5.90
CA GLU A 204 -0.03 -1.05 6.94
C GLU A 204 -1.21 -0.10 7.25
N ALA A 205 -0.95 1.20 7.28
CA ALA A 205 -2.00 2.20 7.48
C ALA A 205 -2.98 2.22 6.28
N GLN A 206 -2.47 2.11 5.05
CA GLN A 206 -3.29 2.01 3.84
C GLN A 206 -4.11 0.71 3.83
N GLU A 207 -3.52 -0.43 4.20
CA GLU A 207 -4.21 -1.72 4.31
C GLU A 207 -5.38 -1.66 5.28
N LYS A 208 -5.18 -1.09 6.46
CA LYS A 208 -6.24 -0.92 7.45
C LYS A 208 -7.40 -0.05 6.95
N SER A 209 -7.08 1.04 6.23
CA SER A 209 -8.09 1.91 5.61
C SER A 209 -8.85 1.18 4.50
N LEU A 210 -8.12 0.44 3.66
CA LEU A 210 -8.70 -0.28 2.53
C LEU A 210 -9.57 -1.45 2.98
N LYS A 211 -9.20 -2.17 4.05
CA LYS A 211 -10.04 -3.22 4.66
C LYS A 211 -11.39 -2.67 5.14
N ARG A 212 -11.41 -1.48 5.77
CA ARG A 212 -12.66 -0.83 6.15
C ARG A 212 -13.52 -0.46 4.92
N ALA A 213 -12.89 0.12 3.90
CA ALA A 213 -13.59 0.46 2.67
C ALA A 213 -14.15 -0.79 1.95
N LEU A 214 -13.47 -1.92 2.04
CA LEU A 214 -13.94 -3.21 1.49
C LEU A 214 -15.15 -3.74 2.27
N GLU A 215 -15.15 -3.66 3.60
CA GLU A 215 -16.30 -4.02 4.44
C GLU A 215 -17.51 -3.15 4.13
N GLU A 216 -17.33 -1.83 4.00
CA GLU A 216 -18.39 -0.89 3.62
C GLU A 216 -18.93 -1.18 2.20
N ALA A 217 -18.04 -1.43 1.24
CA ALA A 217 -18.43 -1.78 -0.12
C ALA A 217 -19.19 -3.11 -0.17
N ARG A 218 -18.76 -4.11 0.61
CA ARG A 218 -19.46 -5.40 0.74
C ARG A 218 -20.86 -5.24 1.31
N ALA A 219 -21.00 -4.49 2.38
CA ALA A 219 -22.31 -4.20 2.98
C ALA A 219 -23.24 -3.47 2.00
N ALA A 220 -22.70 -2.54 1.20
CA ALA A 220 -23.44 -1.85 0.16
C ALA A 220 -23.92 -2.81 -0.96
N VAL A 221 -23.06 -3.74 -1.38
CA VAL A 221 -23.45 -4.77 -2.37
C VAL A 221 -24.56 -5.66 -1.82
N GLU A 222 -24.45 -6.16 -0.58
CA GLU A 222 -25.47 -7.01 0.04
C GLU A 222 -26.82 -6.28 0.15
N TYR A 223 -26.80 -5.01 0.59
CA TYR A 223 -27.99 -4.16 0.67
C TYR A 223 -28.65 -3.94 -0.69
N TRP A 224 -27.89 -3.51 -1.68
CA TRP A 224 -28.44 -3.22 -3.01
C TRP A 224 -28.84 -4.47 -3.76
N LYS A 225 -28.17 -5.60 -3.53
CA LYS A 225 -28.58 -6.91 -4.05
C LYS A 225 -29.97 -7.31 -3.52
N GLU A 226 -30.22 -7.14 -2.22
CA GLU A 226 -31.54 -7.41 -1.64
C GLU A 226 -32.63 -6.51 -2.26
N GLN A 227 -32.33 -5.20 -2.43
CA GLN A 227 -33.26 -4.27 -3.09
C GLN A 227 -33.51 -4.63 -4.56
N TYR A 228 -32.48 -5.04 -5.27
CA TYR A 228 -32.60 -5.52 -6.66
C TYR A 228 -33.44 -6.79 -6.77
N GLU A 229 -33.26 -7.74 -5.87
CA GLU A 229 -34.10 -8.96 -5.81
C GLU A 229 -35.56 -8.62 -5.55
N LYS A 230 -35.85 -7.66 -4.66
CA LYS A 230 -37.21 -7.13 -4.41
C LYS A 230 -37.79 -6.47 -5.66
N LEU A 231 -37.02 -5.67 -6.37
CA LEU A 231 -37.43 -5.04 -7.63
C LEU A 231 -37.77 -6.10 -8.71
N MET A 232 -36.90 -7.10 -8.87
CA MET A 232 -37.13 -8.18 -9.82
C MET A 232 -38.40 -8.98 -9.49
N MET A 233 -38.63 -9.27 -8.19
CA MET A 233 -39.83 -9.92 -7.72
C MET A 233 -41.08 -9.09 -7.96
N LYS A 234 -41.03 -7.77 -7.68
CA LYS A 234 -42.13 -6.84 -7.97
C LYS A 234 -42.46 -6.84 -9.47
N ARG A 235 -41.45 -6.65 -10.33
CA ARG A 235 -41.63 -6.64 -11.81
C ARG A 235 -42.25 -7.95 -12.31
N ARG A 236 -41.84 -9.08 -11.76
CA ARG A 236 -42.40 -10.42 -12.08
C ARG A 236 -43.87 -10.51 -11.66
N LEU A 237 -44.19 -10.14 -10.42
CA LEU A 237 -45.55 -10.18 -9.89
C LEU A 237 -46.49 -9.21 -10.61
N GLU A 238 -46.02 -8.01 -10.98
CA GLU A 238 -46.78 -7.07 -11.79
C GLU A 238 -47.06 -7.60 -13.19
N GLY A 239 -46.09 -8.26 -13.81
CA GLY A 239 -46.27 -8.94 -15.09
C GLY A 239 -47.32 -10.08 -15.02
N GLU A 240 -47.28 -10.88 -13.95
CA GLU A 240 -48.26 -11.92 -13.68
C GLU A 240 -49.64 -11.35 -13.39
N LYS A 241 -49.74 -10.30 -12.60
CA LYS A 241 -51.00 -9.58 -12.33
C LYS A 241 -51.63 -9.04 -13.60
N ARG A 242 -50.87 -8.37 -14.48
CA ARG A 242 -51.38 -7.87 -15.77
C ARG A 242 -51.89 -9.01 -16.66
N ARG A 243 -51.22 -10.16 -16.65
CA ARG A 243 -51.69 -11.34 -17.41
C ARG A 243 -53.01 -11.87 -16.86
N LEU A 244 -53.14 -11.93 -15.53
CA LEU A 244 -54.39 -12.37 -14.89
C LEU A 244 -55.53 -11.35 -15.04
N GLU A 245 -55.22 -10.03 -15.02
CA GLU A 245 -56.22 -8.99 -15.31
C GLU A 245 -56.77 -9.11 -16.74
N LEU A 246 -55.91 -9.42 -17.71
CA LEU A 246 -56.33 -9.72 -19.08
C LEU A 246 -57.18 -11.01 -19.13
N GLU A 247 -56.75 -12.09 -18.48
CA GLU A 247 -57.48 -13.35 -18.39
C GLU A 247 -58.84 -13.17 -17.73
N HIS A 248 -58.90 -12.40 -16.63
CA HIS A 248 -60.15 -12.07 -15.92
C HIS A 248 -61.14 -11.32 -16.84
N ALA A 249 -60.67 -10.31 -17.58
CA ALA A 249 -61.50 -9.56 -18.49
C ALA A 249 -62.14 -10.47 -19.59
N TRP A 250 -61.36 -11.38 -20.17
CA TRP A 250 -61.86 -12.34 -21.16
C TRP A 250 -62.68 -13.47 -20.54
N ALA A 251 -62.46 -13.82 -19.28
CA ALA A 251 -63.33 -14.74 -18.54
C ALA A 251 -64.73 -14.18 -18.34
N LEU A 252 -64.82 -12.87 -18.00
CA LEU A 252 -66.12 -12.17 -17.87
C LEU A 252 -66.85 -12.08 -19.21
N VAL A 253 -66.14 -11.89 -20.33
CA VAL A 253 -66.71 -11.97 -21.68
C VAL A 253 -67.25 -13.37 -21.97
N SER A 254 -66.46 -14.42 -21.70
CA SER A 254 -66.85 -15.80 -21.93
C SER A 254 -68.08 -16.20 -21.09
N GLU A 255 -68.18 -15.76 -19.85
CA GLU A 255 -69.36 -16.00 -18.99
C GLU A 255 -70.62 -15.31 -19.51
N ALA A 256 -70.48 -14.02 -19.99
CA ALA A 256 -71.56 -13.32 -20.62
C ALA A 256 -72.02 -13.93 -21.95
N GLU A 257 -71.04 -14.36 -22.80
CA GLU A 257 -71.30 -15.12 -24.02
C GLU A 257 -72.08 -16.41 -23.75
N ALA A 258 -71.65 -17.19 -22.75
CA ALA A 258 -72.32 -18.41 -22.36
C ALA A 258 -73.76 -18.15 -21.87
N SER A 259 -73.94 -17.06 -21.11
CA SER A 259 -75.25 -16.67 -20.63
C SER A 259 -76.17 -16.23 -21.77
N ALA A 260 -75.64 -15.41 -22.70
CA ALA A 260 -76.37 -15.01 -23.90
C ALA A 260 -76.77 -16.22 -24.77
N ASN A 261 -75.85 -17.14 -24.96
CA ASN A 261 -76.14 -18.37 -25.78
C ASN A 261 -77.22 -19.24 -25.13
N LYS A 262 -77.21 -19.43 -23.83
CA LYS A 262 -78.29 -20.16 -23.13
C LYS A 262 -79.62 -19.48 -23.30
N LEU A 263 -79.72 -18.19 -23.26
CA LEU A 263 -80.95 -17.45 -23.51
C LEU A 263 -81.40 -17.55 -24.95
N ARG A 264 -80.46 -17.50 -25.92
CA ARG A 264 -80.77 -17.70 -27.37
C ARG A 264 -81.34 -19.08 -27.61
N GLU A 265 -80.68 -20.11 -27.08
CA GLU A 265 -81.17 -21.53 -27.21
C GLU A 265 -82.58 -21.68 -26.60
N ARG A 266 -82.83 -21.02 -25.45
CA ARG A 266 -84.11 -21.05 -24.79
C ARG A 266 -85.18 -20.30 -25.62
N ILE A 267 -84.88 -19.16 -26.18
CA ILE A 267 -85.77 -18.41 -27.06
C ILE A 267 -86.05 -19.21 -28.34
N GLU A 268 -85.04 -19.84 -28.92
CA GLU A 268 -85.25 -20.73 -30.14
C GLU A 268 -86.15 -21.87 -29.81
N ALA A 269 -85.98 -22.54 -28.64
CA ALA A 269 -86.86 -23.60 -28.21
C ALA A 269 -88.33 -23.13 -28.05
N LEU A 270 -88.53 -21.95 -27.46
CA LEU A 270 -89.85 -21.31 -27.34
C LEU A 270 -90.43 -20.92 -28.69
N MET A 271 -89.62 -20.44 -29.64
CA MET A 271 -90.10 -20.19 -31.03
C MET A 271 -90.51 -21.44 -31.77
N LEU A 272 -89.82 -22.56 -31.54
CA LEU A 272 -90.23 -23.85 -32.08
C LEU A 272 -91.57 -24.31 -31.48
N GLU A 273 -91.76 -24.16 -30.19
CA GLU A 273 -92.99 -24.45 -29.44
C GLU A 273 -94.13 -23.54 -29.92
N GLU A 274 -93.86 -22.24 -30.14
CA GLU A 274 -94.84 -21.29 -30.72
C GLU A 274 -95.36 -21.75 -32.08
N ARG A 275 -94.50 -22.25 -32.96
CA ARG A 275 -94.87 -22.78 -34.26
C ARG A 275 -95.81 -24.02 -34.14
N LYS A 276 -95.48 -24.91 -33.19
CA LYS A 276 -96.33 -26.08 -32.91
C LYS A 276 -97.70 -25.65 -32.39
N LEU A 277 -97.78 -24.74 -31.43
CA LEU A 277 -98.99 -24.22 -30.86
C LEU A 277 -99.83 -23.49 -31.91
N LEU A 278 -99.22 -22.71 -32.80
CA LEU A 278 -99.94 -22.11 -33.93
C LEU A 278 -100.53 -23.18 -34.85
N GLY A 279 -99.82 -24.23 -35.15
CA GLY A 279 -100.33 -25.36 -35.92
C GLY A 279 -101.50 -26.12 -35.22
N GLU A 280 -101.39 -26.31 -33.88
CA GLU A 280 -102.46 -26.87 -33.06
C GLU A 280 -103.71 -26.00 -33.07
N ILE A 281 -103.51 -24.66 -32.91
CA ILE A 281 -104.65 -23.74 -33.00
C ILE A 281 -105.31 -23.75 -34.35
N GLU A 282 -104.56 -23.73 -35.45
CA GLU A 282 -105.09 -23.75 -36.81
C GLU A 282 -105.86 -25.05 -37.05
N TYR A 283 -105.34 -26.21 -36.59
CA TYR A 283 -106.00 -27.51 -36.68
C TYR A 283 -107.30 -27.51 -35.89
N HIS A 284 -107.29 -27.17 -34.59
CA HIS A 284 -108.49 -27.19 -33.75
C HIS A 284 -109.53 -26.19 -34.19
N GLU A 285 -109.09 -24.91 -34.58
CA GLU A 285 -110.07 -23.97 -35.16
C GLU A 285 -110.64 -24.42 -36.48
N GLY A 286 -109.83 -25.09 -37.31
CA GLY A 286 -110.34 -25.72 -38.56
C GLY A 286 -111.40 -26.79 -38.31
N GLU A 287 -111.16 -27.65 -37.31
CA GLU A 287 -112.11 -28.65 -36.89
C GLU A 287 -113.37 -28.03 -36.27
N VAL A 288 -113.20 -27.04 -35.42
CA VAL A 288 -114.35 -26.28 -34.88
C VAL A 288 -115.20 -25.67 -35.98
N GLU A 289 -114.64 -25.05 -37.00
CA GLU A 289 -115.37 -24.46 -38.10
C GLU A 289 -116.00 -25.50 -39.01
N ARG A 290 -115.33 -26.67 -39.25
CA ARG A 290 -115.86 -27.81 -39.97
C ARG A 290 -117.08 -28.36 -39.25
N ILE A 291 -116.97 -28.62 -37.94
CA ILE A 291 -118.10 -29.18 -37.18
C ILE A 291 -119.23 -28.14 -37.07
N ARG A 292 -118.92 -26.91 -36.85
CA ARG A 292 -119.85 -25.79 -36.82
C ARG A 292 -120.67 -25.70 -38.12
N ARG A 293 -120.01 -25.78 -39.26
CA ARG A 293 -120.74 -25.83 -40.60
C ARG A 293 -121.65 -26.99 -40.63
N LYS A 294 -121.16 -28.22 -40.29
CA LYS A 294 -121.96 -29.43 -40.26
C LYS A 294 -123.22 -29.27 -39.36
N LEU A 295 -123.05 -28.70 -38.17
CA LEU A 295 -124.13 -28.43 -37.23
C LEU A 295 -125.12 -27.39 -37.79
N LEU A 296 -124.59 -26.29 -38.40
CA LEU A 296 -125.43 -25.24 -39.02
C LEU A 296 -126.22 -25.80 -40.20
N ASP A 297 -125.60 -26.67 -41.06
CA ASP A 297 -126.24 -27.31 -42.15
C ASP A 297 -127.36 -28.23 -41.66
N LEU A 298 -127.13 -28.98 -40.55
CA LEU A 298 -128.14 -29.74 -39.87
C LEU A 298 -129.29 -28.92 -39.30
N ILE A 299 -128.99 -27.77 -38.68
CA ILE A 299 -130.00 -26.85 -38.15
C ILE A 299 -130.85 -26.31 -39.30
N ASP A 300 -130.20 -25.88 -40.39
CA ASP A 300 -130.90 -25.35 -41.55
C ASP A 300 -131.73 -26.45 -42.30
N ALA A 301 -131.25 -27.70 -42.31
CA ALA A 301 -132.05 -28.79 -42.82
C ALA A 301 -133.31 -29.08 -41.94
N VAL A 302 -133.19 -29.00 -40.59
CA VAL A 302 -134.30 -29.07 -39.66
C VAL A 302 -135.28 -27.89 -39.91
N LYS A 303 -134.80 -26.67 -40.13
CA LYS A 303 -135.68 -25.54 -40.44
C LYS A 303 -136.40 -25.68 -41.77
N ARG A 304 -135.86 -26.43 -42.71
CA ARG A 304 -136.52 -26.75 -44.00
C ARG A 304 -137.53 -27.86 -43.88
N GLY A 305 -137.62 -28.49 -42.71
CA GLY A 305 -138.57 -29.60 -42.52
C GLY A 305 -138.09 -30.96 -43.02
N GLU A 306 -136.82 -31.06 -43.25
CA GLU A 306 -136.17 -32.33 -43.67
C GLU A 306 -136.09 -33.34 -42.52
N LEU A 307 -136.34 -34.62 -42.73
CA LEU A 307 -136.12 -35.65 -41.74
C LEU A 307 -134.61 -35.83 -41.44
N VAL A 308 -134.12 -35.24 -40.37
CA VAL A 308 -132.69 -35.31 -40.02
C VAL A 308 -132.51 -36.28 -38.81
N ASN A 309 -131.54 -37.19 -38.94
CA ASN A 309 -131.17 -38.05 -37.82
C ASN A 309 -130.38 -37.24 -36.75
N LEU A 310 -130.96 -36.94 -35.62
CA LEU A 310 -130.42 -36.14 -34.52
C LEU A 310 -129.51 -36.95 -33.58
N GLU A 311 -129.35 -38.24 -33.69
CA GLU A 311 -128.52 -39.10 -32.82
C GLU A 311 -127.01 -38.67 -32.76
N GLY A 312 -126.51 -38.08 -33.80
CA GLY A 312 -125.11 -37.55 -33.89
C GLY A 312 -124.92 -36.16 -33.40
N PHE A 313 -125.97 -35.34 -33.30
CA PHE A 313 -125.88 -33.92 -33.00
C PHE A 313 -125.18 -33.60 -31.62
N GLY A 314 -125.60 -34.35 -30.58
CA GLY A 314 -125.01 -34.21 -29.22
C GLY A 314 -123.53 -34.53 -29.23
N ARG A 315 -123.13 -35.60 -29.92
CA ARG A 315 -121.70 -35.97 -30.07
C ARG A 315 -120.91 -34.95 -30.84
N ASP A 316 -121.42 -34.43 -31.96
CA ASP A 316 -120.78 -33.40 -32.76
C ASP A 316 -120.69 -32.05 -31.95
N LEU A 317 -121.70 -31.77 -31.11
CA LEU A 317 -121.62 -30.58 -30.19
C LEU A 317 -120.57 -30.79 -29.09
N ASP A 318 -120.51 -31.97 -28.48
CA ASP A 318 -119.46 -32.29 -27.47
C ASP A 318 -118.08 -32.20 -28.09
N VAL A 319 -117.84 -32.73 -29.28
CA VAL A 319 -116.57 -32.66 -29.99
C VAL A 319 -116.24 -31.15 -30.34
N LEU A 320 -117.27 -30.38 -30.74
CA LEU A 320 -117.05 -28.93 -31.01
C LEU A 320 -116.61 -28.16 -29.75
N LEU A 321 -117.21 -28.48 -28.61
CA LEU A 321 -116.83 -27.87 -27.31
C LEU A 321 -115.45 -28.31 -26.89
N ASP A 322 -115.12 -29.61 -27.05
CA ASP A 322 -113.77 -30.12 -26.75
C ASP A 322 -112.73 -29.49 -27.65
N GLU A 323 -112.96 -29.50 -28.96
CA GLU A 323 -112.01 -28.85 -29.91
C GLU A 323 -111.87 -27.34 -29.66
N LYS A 324 -112.97 -26.65 -29.33
CA LYS A 324 -112.93 -25.25 -28.94
C LYS A 324 -112.13 -25.04 -27.64
N GLY A 325 -112.33 -25.94 -26.63
CA GLY A 325 -111.56 -25.94 -25.39
C GLY A 325 -110.06 -26.12 -25.62
N LEU A 326 -109.73 -27.09 -26.51
CA LEU A 326 -108.32 -27.36 -26.90
C LEU A 326 -107.73 -26.16 -27.62
N ALA A 327 -108.47 -25.51 -28.52
CA ALA A 327 -108.00 -24.24 -29.20
C ALA A 327 -107.78 -23.12 -28.21
N GLU A 328 -108.64 -22.89 -27.22
CA GLU A 328 -108.45 -21.82 -26.23
C GLU A 328 -107.30 -22.17 -25.29
N VAL A 329 -107.10 -23.42 -24.89
CA VAL A 329 -105.94 -23.84 -24.12
C VAL A 329 -104.63 -23.57 -24.91
N ALA A 330 -104.64 -23.93 -26.20
CA ALA A 330 -103.48 -23.69 -27.05
C ALA A 330 -103.20 -22.18 -27.22
N LYS A 331 -104.24 -21.37 -27.37
CA LYS A 331 -104.10 -19.88 -27.38
C LYS A 331 -103.54 -19.33 -26.06
N TYR A 332 -104.01 -19.81 -24.96
CA TYR A 332 -103.48 -19.42 -23.63
C TYR A 332 -101.97 -19.74 -23.53
N ARG A 333 -101.64 -21.00 -23.87
CA ARG A 333 -100.23 -21.43 -23.91
C ARG A 333 -99.39 -20.58 -24.89
N LEU A 334 -99.94 -20.21 -26.01
CA LEU A 334 -99.29 -19.33 -26.97
C LEU A 334 -99.04 -17.96 -26.38
N GLN A 335 -100.02 -17.43 -25.66
CA GLN A 335 -99.89 -16.12 -25.00
C GLN A 335 -98.81 -16.17 -23.89
N GLU A 336 -98.76 -17.22 -23.07
CA GLU A 336 -97.72 -17.43 -22.08
C GLU A 336 -96.35 -17.56 -22.74
N ASN A 337 -96.25 -18.39 -23.73
CA ASN A 337 -95.04 -18.61 -24.50
C ASN A 337 -94.52 -17.27 -25.07
N ARG A 338 -95.36 -16.48 -25.70
CA ARG A 338 -95.01 -15.13 -26.22
C ARG A 338 -94.62 -14.19 -25.15
N SER A 339 -95.24 -14.25 -24.00
CA SER A 339 -94.86 -13.38 -22.83
C SER A 339 -93.44 -13.72 -22.31
N GLU A 340 -93.19 -15.04 -22.24
CA GLU A 340 -91.89 -15.58 -21.84
C GLU A 340 -90.77 -15.18 -22.87
N GLN A 341 -91.09 -15.38 -24.19
CA GLN A 341 -90.17 -14.91 -25.24
C GLN A 341 -89.85 -13.44 -25.15
N LYS A 342 -90.82 -12.58 -24.93
CA LYS A 342 -90.57 -11.13 -24.73
C LYS A 342 -89.74 -10.88 -23.52
N ARG A 343 -89.98 -11.48 -22.37
CA ARG A 343 -89.21 -11.37 -21.17
C ARG A 343 -87.72 -11.72 -21.39
N LEU A 344 -87.50 -12.94 -21.94
CA LEU A 344 -86.13 -13.41 -22.23
C LEU A 344 -85.45 -12.56 -23.32
N GLY A 345 -86.20 -12.05 -24.28
CA GLY A 345 -85.70 -11.12 -25.29
C GLY A 345 -85.21 -9.80 -24.71
N TYR A 346 -85.87 -9.24 -23.74
CA TYR A 346 -85.37 -8.07 -23.00
C TYR A 346 -84.13 -8.42 -22.16
N GLU A 347 -84.12 -9.58 -21.53
CA GLU A 347 -82.99 -10.07 -20.75
C GLU A 347 -81.75 -10.29 -21.66
N LEU A 348 -81.97 -10.91 -22.80
CA LEU A 348 -80.91 -11.11 -23.82
C LEU A 348 -80.34 -9.79 -24.30
N LYS A 349 -81.16 -8.79 -24.64
CA LYS A 349 -80.67 -7.45 -25.05
C LYS A 349 -79.84 -6.77 -23.96
N ARG A 350 -80.23 -6.94 -22.70
CA ARG A 350 -79.45 -6.43 -21.57
C ARG A 350 -78.07 -7.08 -21.49
N ILE A 351 -78.07 -8.46 -21.57
CA ILE A 351 -76.80 -9.18 -21.52
C ILE A 351 -75.91 -8.92 -22.76
N GLU A 352 -76.52 -8.77 -23.93
CA GLU A 352 -75.77 -8.41 -25.16
C GLU A 352 -75.12 -7.01 -25.04
N LYS A 353 -75.82 -6.06 -24.43
CA LYS A 353 -75.22 -4.75 -24.14
C LYS A 353 -74.07 -4.88 -23.13
N GLU A 354 -74.23 -5.59 -22.02
CA GLU A 354 -73.18 -5.90 -21.05
C GLU A 354 -71.98 -6.62 -21.71
N LEU A 355 -72.27 -7.59 -22.59
CA LEU A 355 -71.25 -8.29 -23.34
C LEU A 355 -70.42 -7.37 -24.25
N ALA A 356 -71.09 -6.45 -24.97
CA ALA A 356 -70.41 -5.46 -25.81
C ALA A 356 -69.49 -4.52 -24.99
N GLU A 357 -69.96 -4.08 -23.83
CA GLU A 357 -69.17 -3.26 -22.88
C GLU A 357 -67.96 -4.05 -22.36
N LYS A 358 -68.16 -5.28 -21.88
CA LYS A 358 -67.07 -6.18 -21.40
C LYS A 358 -66.09 -6.51 -22.53
N MET A 359 -66.56 -6.76 -23.72
CA MET A 359 -65.72 -7.09 -24.88
C MET A 359 -64.85 -5.88 -25.29
N THR A 360 -65.40 -4.65 -25.22
CA THR A 360 -64.62 -3.43 -25.46
C THR A 360 -63.54 -3.27 -24.40
N SER A 361 -63.90 -3.46 -23.14
CA SER A 361 -62.94 -3.34 -22.02
C SER A 361 -61.85 -4.42 -22.11
N ALA A 362 -62.19 -5.65 -22.41
CA ALA A 362 -61.20 -6.75 -22.54
C ALA A 362 -60.26 -6.56 -23.75
N SER A 363 -60.80 -6.08 -24.89
CA SER A 363 -60.01 -5.78 -26.08
C SER A 363 -59.04 -4.62 -25.90
N ALA A 364 -59.36 -3.68 -25.02
CA ALA A 364 -58.46 -2.58 -24.64
C ALA A 364 -57.27 -3.06 -23.81
N LEU A 365 -57.40 -4.17 -23.09
CA LEU A 365 -56.34 -4.80 -22.29
C LEU A 365 -55.43 -5.70 -23.10
N GLY A 366 -55.93 -6.30 -24.20
CA GLY A 366 -55.11 -7.13 -25.06
C GLY A 366 -55.92 -8.16 -25.87
N GLU A 367 -55.20 -9.02 -26.57
CA GLU A 367 -55.78 -10.09 -27.39
C GLU A 367 -56.58 -11.10 -26.59
N ARG A 368 -57.52 -11.79 -27.27
CA ARG A 368 -58.42 -12.76 -26.63
C ARG A 368 -57.66 -13.94 -26.06
N VAL A 369 -57.83 -14.13 -24.75
CA VAL A 369 -57.30 -15.30 -24.02
C VAL A 369 -58.46 -16.29 -23.82
N LYS A 370 -58.18 -17.56 -24.17
CA LYS A 370 -59.12 -18.66 -23.89
C LYS A 370 -58.86 -19.16 -22.45
N THR A 371 -59.83 -19.06 -21.59
CA THR A 371 -59.75 -19.60 -20.24
C THR A 371 -60.99 -20.43 -19.93
N ALA A 372 -60.79 -21.48 -19.13
CA ALA A 372 -61.87 -22.29 -18.58
C ALA A 372 -62.15 -21.96 -17.11
N ARG A 373 -61.35 -21.04 -16.55
CA ARG A 373 -61.43 -20.64 -15.15
C ARG A 373 -62.58 -19.65 -14.94
N ARG A 374 -63.15 -19.69 -13.74
CA ARG A 374 -64.22 -18.75 -13.35
C ARG A 374 -63.61 -17.35 -13.06
N PRO A 375 -64.32 -16.28 -13.44
CA PRO A 375 -63.83 -14.93 -13.16
C PRO A 375 -63.48 -14.67 -11.69
N GLN A 376 -64.24 -15.24 -10.74
CA GLN A 376 -63.98 -15.12 -9.31
C GLN A 376 -62.68 -15.74 -8.86
N GLU A 377 -62.33 -16.92 -9.36
CA GLU A 377 -61.06 -17.59 -9.04
C GLU A 377 -59.85 -16.76 -9.52
N ILE A 378 -59.96 -16.17 -10.71
CA ILE A 378 -58.90 -15.31 -11.27
C ILE A 378 -58.79 -14.02 -10.45
N LEU A 379 -59.92 -13.47 -10.01
CA LEU A 379 -59.95 -12.26 -9.15
C LEU A 379 -59.31 -12.50 -7.80
N GLU A 380 -59.49 -13.67 -7.20
CA GLU A 380 -58.81 -14.06 -5.94
C GLU A 380 -57.28 -14.15 -6.13
N ASP A 381 -56.83 -14.71 -7.25
CA ASP A 381 -55.38 -14.73 -7.57
C ASP A 381 -54.82 -13.33 -7.77
N ILE A 382 -55.54 -12.43 -8.48
CA ILE A 382 -55.17 -11.04 -8.65
C ILE A 382 -55.03 -10.34 -7.27
N ARG A 383 -55.95 -10.58 -6.36
CA ARG A 383 -55.90 -10.05 -4.99
C ARG A 383 -54.71 -10.61 -4.23
N SER A 384 -54.48 -11.92 -4.31
CA SER A 384 -53.34 -12.57 -3.67
C SER A 384 -52.01 -11.99 -4.15
N ILE A 385 -51.81 -11.83 -5.47
CA ILE A 385 -50.62 -11.20 -6.02
C ILE A 385 -50.52 -9.72 -5.59
N GLY A 386 -51.63 -9.00 -5.55
CA GLY A 386 -51.68 -7.64 -5.02
C GLY A 386 -51.16 -7.53 -3.59
N LEU A 387 -51.54 -8.47 -2.72
CA LEU A 387 -51.04 -8.57 -1.34
C LEU A 387 -49.54 -8.89 -1.30
N GLN A 388 -49.09 -9.81 -2.15
CA GLN A 388 -47.65 -10.14 -2.27
C GLN A 388 -46.83 -8.92 -2.70
N ILE A 389 -47.30 -8.15 -3.69
CA ILE A 389 -46.63 -6.89 -4.11
C ILE A 389 -46.59 -5.89 -2.94
N ALA A 390 -47.69 -5.73 -2.23
CA ALA A 390 -47.77 -4.83 -1.07
C ALA A 390 -46.81 -5.28 0.07
N SER A 391 -46.63 -6.59 0.24
CA SER A 391 -45.75 -7.14 1.28
C SER A 391 -44.25 -6.91 0.98
N LEU A 392 -43.84 -6.59 -0.24
CA LEU A 392 -42.45 -6.23 -0.58
C LEU A 392 -42.01 -4.90 0.01
N GLY A 393 -42.95 -4.07 0.48
CA GLY A 393 -42.66 -2.77 1.06
C GLY A 393 -42.19 -1.74 0.01
N GLU A 394 -41.31 -0.85 0.43
CA GLU A 394 -40.72 0.15 -0.45
C GLU A 394 -39.67 -0.52 -1.37
N VAL A 395 -39.83 -0.37 -2.66
CA VAL A 395 -38.97 -0.94 -3.69
C VAL A 395 -38.45 0.18 -4.58
N PHE A 396 -37.12 0.34 -4.61
CA PHE A 396 -36.44 1.37 -5.39
C PHE A 396 -36.31 0.94 -6.85
N GLU A 397 -36.78 1.76 -7.76
CA GLU A 397 -36.67 1.49 -9.22
C GLU A 397 -35.21 1.53 -9.71
N GLU A 398 -34.34 2.29 -9.01
CA GLU A 398 -32.91 2.43 -9.30
C GLU A 398 -32.06 1.30 -8.69
N ALA A 399 -32.68 0.31 -8.02
CA ALA A 399 -31.95 -0.73 -7.30
C ALA A 399 -31.03 -1.56 -8.21
N GLU A 400 -31.39 -1.74 -9.48
CA GLU A 400 -30.59 -2.44 -10.47
C GLU A 400 -29.27 -1.69 -10.77
N ASP A 401 -29.36 -0.37 -11.05
CA ASP A 401 -28.20 0.48 -11.35
C ASP A 401 -27.31 0.63 -10.13
N MET A 402 -27.91 0.82 -8.94
CA MET A 402 -27.18 0.93 -7.68
C MET A 402 -26.47 -0.35 -7.30
N TYR A 403 -27.08 -1.52 -7.56
CA TYR A 403 -26.41 -2.81 -7.36
C TYR A 403 -25.19 -2.95 -8.28
N LEU A 404 -25.31 -2.62 -9.57
CA LEU A 404 -24.20 -2.68 -10.52
C LEU A 404 -23.05 -1.76 -10.12
N VAL A 405 -23.36 -0.53 -9.68
CA VAL A 405 -22.35 0.43 -9.19
C VAL A 405 -21.67 -0.09 -7.91
N ALA A 406 -22.44 -0.62 -6.97
CA ALA A 406 -21.90 -1.18 -5.73
C ALA A 406 -21.00 -2.39 -6.00
N ASP A 407 -21.43 -3.31 -6.87
CA ASP A 407 -20.64 -4.50 -7.26
C ASP A 407 -19.33 -4.11 -7.96
N ALA A 408 -19.38 -3.15 -8.89
CA ALA A 408 -18.18 -2.65 -9.55
C ALA A 408 -17.19 -2.03 -8.55
N ARG A 409 -17.68 -1.20 -7.61
CA ARG A 409 -16.86 -0.60 -6.55
C ARG A 409 -16.27 -1.65 -5.62
N TYR A 410 -17.04 -2.65 -5.25
CA TYR A 410 -16.56 -3.76 -4.43
C TYR A 410 -15.41 -4.50 -5.11
N ARG A 411 -15.58 -4.89 -6.39
CA ARG A 411 -14.55 -5.60 -7.16
C ARG A 411 -13.27 -4.77 -7.32
N GLU A 412 -13.40 -3.47 -7.60
CA GLU A 412 -12.25 -2.58 -7.68
C GLU A 412 -11.50 -2.50 -6.34
N THR A 413 -12.24 -2.36 -5.24
CA THR A 413 -11.67 -2.27 -3.89
C THR A 413 -11.03 -3.60 -3.48
N GLU A 414 -11.65 -4.74 -3.82
CA GLU A 414 -11.12 -6.08 -3.59
C GLU A 414 -9.80 -6.32 -4.34
N GLN A 415 -9.76 -5.94 -5.61
CA GLN A 415 -8.53 -6.05 -6.40
C GLN A 415 -7.40 -5.21 -5.80
N ARG A 416 -7.68 -3.95 -5.43
CA ARG A 416 -6.70 -3.09 -4.75
C ARG A 416 -6.23 -3.67 -3.42
N SER A 417 -7.13 -4.34 -2.68
CA SER A 417 -6.78 -5.00 -1.42
C SER A 417 -5.79 -6.15 -1.65
N MET A 418 -6.01 -6.97 -2.67
CA MET A 418 -5.10 -8.07 -3.03
C MET A 418 -3.71 -7.55 -3.46
N GLU A 419 -3.69 -6.51 -4.30
CA GLU A 419 -2.43 -5.88 -4.75
C GLU A 419 -1.65 -5.27 -3.57
N LEU A 420 -2.36 -4.64 -2.61
CA LEU A 420 -1.74 -4.05 -1.43
C LEU A 420 -1.20 -5.12 -0.48
N GLU A 421 -1.91 -6.23 -0.29
CA GLU A 421 -1.47 -7.36 0.54
C GLU A 421 -0.19 -8.01 -0.05
N GLU A 422 -0.12 -8.16 -1.37
CA GLU A 422 1.11 -8.64 -2.03
C GLU A 422 2.27 -7.65 -1.84
N ASN A 423 2.00 -6.35 -1.96
CA ASN A 423 3.01 -5.30 -1.74
C ASN A 423 3.48 -5.27 -0.29
N LEU A 424 2.57 -5.46 0.68
CA LEU A 424 2.90 -5.56 2.10
C LEU A 424 3.85 -6.72 2.35
N LYS A 425 3.52 -7.90 1.83
CA LYS A 425 4.37 -9.09 1.95
C LYS A 425 5.76 -8.86 1.38
N LYS A 426 5.86 -8.29 0.17
CA LYS A 426 7.15 -7.96 -0.46
C LYS A 426 7.95 -6.94 0.37
N ALA A 427 7.28 -5.93 0.93
CA ALA A 427 7.93 -4.93 1.78
C ALA A 427 8.46 -5.54 3.09
N MET A 428 7.73 -6.48 3.71
CA MET A 428 8.19 -7.22 4.89
C MET A 428 9.39 -8.11 4.58
N GLU A 429 9.37 -8.84 3.49
CA GLU A 429 10.48 -9.69 3.04
C GLU A 429 11.74 -8.84 2.75
N GLU A 430 11.57 -7.69 2.08
CA GLU A 430 12.67 -6.76 1.80
C GLU A 430 13.25 -6.16 3.08
N LEU A 431 12.43 -5.78 4.04
CA LEU A 431 12.86 -5.26 5.33
C LEU A 431 13.69 -6.30 6.09
N GLU A 432 13.21 -7.54 6.20
CA GLU A 432 13.93 -8.60 6.91
C GLU A 432 15.25 -8.95 6.21
N TYR A 433 15.27 -8.98 4.88
CA TYR A 433 16.50 -9.15 4.12
C TYR A 433 17.53 -8.06 4.42
N ARG A 434 17.10 -6.79 4.48
CA ARG A 434 17.99 -5.66 4.84
C ARG A 434 18.50 -5.76 6.28
N LYS A 435 17.64 -6.16 7.22
CA LYS A 435 18.02 -6.41 8.62
C LYS A 435 19.07 -7.52 8.72
N GLU A 436 18.89 -8.61 8.00
CA GLU A 436 19.86 -9.73 8.04
C GLU A 436 21.20 -9.35 7.40
N LEU A 437 21.22 -8.59 6.31
CA LEU A 437 22.46 -8.06 5.74
C LEU A 437 23.21 -7.18 6.73
N TRP A 438 22.49 -6.30 7.43
CA TRP A 438 23.06 -5.43 8.45
C TRP A 438 23.59 -6.23 9.65
N ARG A 439 22.82 -7.19 10.16
CA ARG A 439 23.25 -8.09 11.26
C ARG A 439 24.50 -8.88 10.86
N LYS A 440 24.51 -9.43 9.67
CA LYS A 440 25.66 -10.16 9.13
C LYS A 440 26.89 -9.28 9.06
N PHE A 441 26.75 -8.07 8.49
CA PHE A 441 27.85 -7.10 8.43
C PHE A 441 28.43 -6.82 9.82
N LEU A 442 27.59 -6.56 10.83
CA LEU A 442 28.06 -6.27 12.20
C LEU A 442 28.73 -7.50 12.84
N ARG A 443 28.22 -8.70 12.63
CA ARG A 443 28.85 -9.94 13.13
C ARG A 443 30.21 -10.17 12.48
N ASP A 444 30.31 -9.98 11.18
CA ASP A 444 31.56 -10.11 10.43
C ASP A 444 32.58 -9.06 10.88
N LEU A 445 32.14 -7.82 11.07
CA LEU A 445 32.96 -6.74 11.62
C LEU A 445 33.56 -7.12 12.99
N VAL A 446 32.73 -7.58 13.93
CA VAL A 446 33.17 -7.96 15.26
C VAL A 446 34.13 -9.14 15.18
N LYS A 447 33.83 -10.15 14.38
CA LYS A 447 34.70 -11.30 14.17
C LYS A 447 36.11 -10.91 13.67
N ASP A 448 36.21 -9.88 12.85
CA ASP A 448 37.49 -9.37 12.34
C ASP A 448 38.22 -8.45 13.31
N VAL A 449 37.47 -7.67 14.10
CA VAL A 449 38.02 -6.63 14.99
C VAL A 449 38.38 -7.21 16.37
N GLU A 450 37.60 -8.13 16.92
CA GLU A 450 37.81 -8.66 18.26
C GLU A 450 39.20 -9.30 18.46
N PRO A 451 39.73 -10.16 17.57
CA PRO A 451 41.08 -10.69 17.71
C PRO A 451 42.16 -9.63 17.69
N LYS A 452 41.97 -8.57 16.90
CA LYS A 452 42.90 -7.44 16.83
C LYS A 452 42.85 -6.63 18.11
N PHE A 453 41.64 -6.41 18.63
CA PHE A 453 41.42 -5.72 19.90
C PHE A 453 42.10 -6.43 21.09
N ASP A 454 41.89 -7.73 21.19
CA ASP A 454 42.55 -8.56 22.21
C ASP A 454 44.09 -8.56 22.07
N SER A 455 44.58 -8.72 20.84
CA SER A 455 46.03 -8.66 20.55
C SER A 455 46.65 -7.30 20.89
N ILE A 456 45.94 -6.19 20.66
CA ILE A 456 46.42 -4.84 21.00
C ILE A 456 46.44 -4.69 22.51
N LEU A 457 45.39 -5.10 23.23
CA LEU A 457 45.34 -5.04 24.70
C LEU A 457 46.41 -5.90 25.37
N SER A 458 46.77 -7.03 24.78
CA SER A 458 47.83 -7.90 25.34
C SER A 458 49.19 -7.22 25.45
N ILE A 459 49.47 -6.17 24.65
CA ILE A 459 50.68 -5.34 24.72
C ILE A 459 50.81 -4.63 26.07
N VAL A 460 49.69 -4.39 26.77
CA VAL A 460 49.61 -3.69 28.06
C VAL A 460 49.04 -4.60 29.16
N ASP A 461 49.26 -5.89 29.05
CA ASP A 461 48.79 -6.93 29.99
C ASP A 461 47.25 -6.91 30.16
N GLY A 462 46.52 -6.65 29.08
CA GLY A 462 45.08 -6.64 29.03
C GLY A 462 44.50 -7.73 28.12
N ALA A 463 43.20 -8.00 28.29
CA ALA A 463 42.41 -8.85 27.42
C ALA A 463 41.11 -8.15 27.03
N GLY A 464 40.60 -8.36 25.81
CA GLY A 464 39.42 -7.67 25.31
C GLY A 464 38.44 -8.58 24.59
N ARG A 465 37.16 -8.32 24.76
CA ARG A 465 36.07 -8.97 24.02
C ARG A 465 35.06 -7.91 23.57
N ILE A 466 34.32 -8.22 22.48
CA ILE A 466 33.29 -7.37 21.91
C ILE A 466 31.98 -8.15 21.87
N ALA A 467 30.91 -7.58 22.41
CA ALA A 467 29.57 -8.16 22.33
C ALA A 467 28.59 -7.23 21.61
N LEU A 468 27.80 -7.77 20.72
CA LEU A 468 26.66 -7.08 20.09
C LEU A 468 25.38 -7.44 20.83
N ARG A 469 24.51 -6.47 21.11
CA ARG A 469 23.23 -6.64 21.79
C ARG A 469 22.10 -6.06 20.98
N ASN A 470 20.89 -6.62 21.17
CA ASN A 470 19.63 -6.11 20.61
C ASN A 470 19.64 -5.91 19.08
N LEU A 471 20.29 -6.80 18.34
CA LEU A 471 20.38 -6.71 16.87
C LEU A 471 19.04 -6.85 16.15
N GLU A 472 17.97 -7.23 16.86
CA GLU A 472 16.62 -7.33 16.31
C GLU A 472 16.01 -5.94 16.07
N ASP A 473 16.38 -4.97 16.89
CA ASP A 473 15.88 -3.59 16.83
C ASP A 473 17.04 -2.64 16.48
N PRO A 474 17.09 -2.10 15.25
CA PRO A 474 18.16 -1.19 14.85
C PRO A 474 18.30 0.07 15.73
N GLU A 475 17.22 0.52 16.39
CA GLU A 475 17.28 1.69 17.26
C GLU A 475 17.93 1.38 18.62
N LYS A 476 17.80 0.14 19.11
CA LYS A 476 18.32 -0.32 20.40
C LYS A 476 19.59 -1.15 20.29
N ALA A 477 19.98 -1.50 19.07
CA ALA A 477 21.21 -2.26 18.85
C ALA A 477 22.42 -1.54 19.43
N SER A 478 23.29 -2.28 20.10
CA SER A 478 24.41 -1.72 20.85
C SER A 478 25.66 -2.61 20.78
N ILE A 479 26.82 -1.98 21.00
CA ILE A 479 28.11 -2.64 21.12
C ILE A 479 28.63 -2.50 22.55
N GLU A 480 29.02 -3.60 23.14
CA GLU A 480 29.63 -3.66 24.46
C GLU A 480 31.10 -4.04 24.33
N LEU A 481 31.96 -3.23 24.92
CA LEU A 481 33.39 -3.54 25.06
C LEU A 481 33.62 -4.13 26.43
N HIS A 482 34.26 -5.27 26.50
CA HIS A 482 34.67 -5.94 27.75
C HIS A 482 36.18 -5.94 27.80
N VAL A 483 36.75 -5.48 28.88
CA VAL A 483 38.20 -5.35 29.06
C VAL A 483 38.60 -5.88 30.44
N GLY A 484 39.71 -6.57 30.52
CA GLY A 484 40.36 -6.95 31.76
C GLY A 484 41.84 -6.56 31.72
N PHE A 485 42.40 -6.09 32.82
CA PHE A 485 43.81 -5.77 32.93
C PHE A 485 44.47 -6.63 34.05
N ARG A 486 45.78 -6.85 33.91
CA ARG A 486 46.59 -7.56 34.91
C ARG A 486 46.09 -9.00 35.21
N GLY A 487 45.62 -9.69 34.20
CA GLY A 487 45.08 -11.06 34.32
C GLY A 487 43.65 -11.16 34.85
N ALA A 488 42.95 -10.04 35.05
CA ALA A 488 41.53 -10.07 35.36
C ALA A 488 40.69 -10.48 34.16
N GLU A 489 39.57 -11.19 34.40
CA GLU A 489 38.63 -11.49 33.34
C GLU A 489 38.02 -10.22 32.74
N PRO A 490 37.77 -10.18 31.40
CA PRO A 490 37.16 -9.04 30.75
C PRO A 490 35.74 -8.77 31.28
N VAL A 491 35.50 -7.58 31.82
CA VAL A 491 34.21 -7.06 32.27
C VAL A 491 33.83 -5.83 31.47
N LEU A 492 32.55 -5.45 31.47
CA LEU A 492 32.05 -4.29 30.71
C LEU A 492 32.87 -3.04 31.00
N LEU A 493 33.35 -2.39 29.93
CA LEU A 493 34.17 -1.17 30.01
C LEU A 493 33.29 0.05 30.30
N ASP A 494 33.05 0.31 31.57
CA ASP A 494 32.26 1.44 32.04
C ASP A 494 32.91 2.20 33.21
N ALA A 495 32.21 3.22 33.72
CA ALA A 495 32.71 4.06 34.82
C ALA A 495 32.65 3.38 36.19
N GLN A 496 31.94 2.28 36.32
CA GLN A 496 31.77 1.54 37.58
C GLN A 496 32.84 0.47 37.77
N THR A 497 33.30 -0.10 36.67
CA THR A 497 34.22 -1.24 36.67
C THR A 497 35.69 -0.86 36.46
N HIS A 498 35.95 0.26 35.76
CA HIS A 498 37.30 0.67 35.36
C HIS A 498 37.63 2.10 35.78
N SER A 499 38.90 2.37 36.07
CA SER A 499 39.43 3.71 36.26
C SER A 499 39.33 4.54 34.96
N GLY A 500 39.35 5.87 35.09
CA GLY A 500 39.31 6.78 33.92
C GLY A 500 40.41 6.46 32.90
N GLY A 501 41.65 6.23 33.38
CA GLY A 501 42.77 5.88 32.52
C GLY A 501 42.63 4.51 31.85
N GLU A 502 42.17 3.49 32.57
CA GLU A 502 41.93 2.16 31.99
C GLU A 502 40.83 2.19 30.92
N ARG A 503 39.77 2.99 31.13
CA ARG A 503 38.72 3.19 30.10
C ARG A 503 39.28 3.82 28.83
N ILE A 504 40.12 4.82 28.96
CA ILE A 504 40.75 5.49 27.82
C ILE A 504 41.68 4.52 27.08
N VAL A 505 42.52 3.75 27.81
CA VAL A 505 43.41 2.73 27.21
C VAL A 505 42.62 1.64 26.48
N GLY A 506 41.59 1.10 27.12
CA GLY A 506 40.70 0.09 26.50
C GLY A 506 39.97 0.65 25.24
N THR A 507 39.49 1.89 25.34
CA THR A 507 38.85 2.57 24.20
C THR A 507 39.84 2.82 23.06
N LEU A 508 41.05 3.28 23.34
CA LEU A 508 42.07 3.48 22.31
C LEU A 508 42.43 2.15 21.64
N ALA A 509 42.63 1.08 22.40
CA ALA A 509 42.93 -0.24 21.85
C ALA A 509 41.82 -0.70 20.86
N PHE A 510 40.56 -0.47 21.22
CA PHE A 510 39.43 -0.77 20.35
C PHE A 510 39.44 0.09 19.08
N LEU A 511 39.61 1.41 19.22
CA LEU A 511 39.67 2.32 18.06
C LEU A 511 40.84 1.99 17.12
N LEU A 512 42.02 1.60 17.68
CA LEU A 512 43.15 1.15 16.90
C LEU A 512 42.86 -0.19 16.16
N ALA A 513 42.14 -1.11 16.81
CA ALA A 513 41.69 -2.34 16.16
C ALA A 513 40.72 -2.05 14.99
N LEU A 514 39.80 -1.10 15.16
CA LEU A 514 38.92 -0.62 14.09
C LEU A 514 39.70 0.11 12.99
N GLN A 515 40.71 0.89 13.32
CA GLN A 515 41.57 1.53 12.31
C GLN A 515 42.22 0.50 11.39
N ARG A 516 42.59 -0.68 11.90
CA ARG A 516 43.15 -1.76 11.08
C ARG A 516 42.13 -2.42 10.14
N TYR A 517 40.85 -2.26 10.41
CA TYR A 517 39.79 -2.68 9.51
C TYR A 517 39.60 -1.73 8.31
N ILE A 518 39.88 -0.43 8.51
CA ILE A 518 39.72 0.59 7.47
C ILE A 518 40.99 0.67 6.61
N LYS A 519 40.83 0.56 5.32
CA LYS A 519 41.91 0.74 4.35
C LYS A 519 42.11 2.24 4.10
N SER A 520 43.11 2.83 4.76
CA SER A 520 43.52 4.21 4.53
C SER A 520 45.04 4.27 4.38
N PRO A 521 45.57 5.13 3.47
CA PRO A 521 47.00 5.29 3.27
C PRO A 521 47.73 5.91 4.47
N PHE A 522 47.04 6.66 5.30
CA PHE A 522 47.55 7.22 6.51
C PHE A 522 46.54 7.17 7.65
N ARG A 523 47.03 7.23 8.85
CA ARG A 523 46.25 7.37 10.08
C ARG A 523 46.90 8.41 10.98
N ALA A 524 46.08 9.16 11.71
CA ALA A 524 46.60 10.24 12.57
C ALA A 524 45.87 10.22 13.92
N VAL A 525 46.64 10.52 14.98
CA VAL A 525 46.12 10.59 16.36
C VAL A 525 46.66 11.87 17.02
N ASP A 526 45.76 12.73 17.49
CA ASP A 526 46.10 14.00 18.12
C ASP A 526 45.97 13.96 19.64
N GLU A 527 47.03 14.32 20.34
CA GLU A 527 47.09 14.57 21.81
C GLU A 527 46.29 13.53 22.65
N PHE A 528 46.50 12.24 22.34
CA PHE A 528 45.84 11.10 22.98
C PHE A 528 46.18 10.91 24.46
N ASP A 529 47.24 11.57 24.93
CA ASP A 529 47.85 11.40 26.25
C ASP A 529 47.58 12.56 27.22
N VAL A 530 46.78 13.54 26.78
CA VAL A 530 46.34 14.67 27.66
C VAL A 530 45.37 14.10 28.71
N HIS A 531 45.59 14.46 29.97
CA HIS A 531 44.82 13.97 31.14
C HIS A 531 45.10 12.53 31.63
N LEU A 532 46.13 11.87 31.08
CA LEU A 532 46.56 10.57 31.58
C LEU A 532 47.66 10.67 32.63
N ASP A 533 47.62 9.80 33.63
CA ASP A 533 48.73 9.56 34.52
C ASP A 533 49.94 8.98 33.75
N PRO A 534 51.14 9.09 34.29
CA PRO A 534 52.36 8.65 33.59
C PRO A 534 52.37 7.19 33.16
N LEU A 535 51.75 6.29 33.94
CA LEU A 535 51.70 4.85 33.62
C LEU A 535 50.79 4.56 32.44
N ASN A 536 49.59 5.11 32.43
CA ASN A 536 48.62 4.94 31.32
C ASN A 536 49.13 5.64 30.07
N ARG A 537 49.81 6.80 30.18
CA ARG A 537 50.49 7.45 29.06
C ARG A 537 51.52 6.53 28.41
N GLU A 538 52.39 5.90 29.21
CA GLU A 538 53.38 4.96 28.70
C GLU A 538 52.74 3.75 27.99
N ARG A 539 51.65 3.22 28.56
CA ARG A 539 50.85 2.15 27.93
C ARG A 539 50.31 2.54 26.58
N MET A 540 49.71 3.74 26.47
CA MET A 540 49.17 4.26 25.20
C MET A 540 50.25 4.48 24.14
N ILE A 541 51.39 5.04 24.52
CA ILE A 541 52.56 5.18 23.63
C ILE A 541 53.00 3.80 23.13
N LYS A 542 53.13 2.82 24.03
CA LYS A 542 53.47 1.45 23.64
C LYS A 542 52.46 0.89 22.64
N LEU A 543 51.16 1.05 22.86
CA LEU A 543 50.11 0.60 21.93
C LEU A 543 50.30 1.20 20.53
N LEU A 544 50.39 2.53 20.45
CA LEU A 544 50.50 3.25 19.19
C LEU A 544 51.77 2.88 18.41
N VAL A 545 52.91 2.82 19.12
CA VAL A 545 54.18 2.47 18.49
C VAL A 545 54.18 1.04 17.98
N ASN A 546 53.70 0.08 18.78
CA ASN A 546 53.60 -1.32 18.35
C ASN A 546 52.66 -1.49 17.16
N VAL A 547 51.49 -0.85 17.18
CA VAL A 547 50.53 -0.93 16.07
C VAL A 547 51.15 -0.35 14.79
N ALA A 548 51.84 0.77 14.88
CA ALA A 548 52.50 1.36 13.74
C ALA A 548 53.67 0.49 13.20
N GLU A 549 54.42 -0.16 14.08
CA GLU A 549 55.51 -1.07 13.69
C GLU A 549 55.00 -2.38 13.04
N GLN A 550 53.83 -2.87 13.44
CA GLN A 550 53.19 -4.04 12.84
C GLN A 550 52.62 -3.77 11.44
N GLU A 551 52.40 -2.48 11.07
CA GLU A 551 51.89 -2.07 9.76
C GLU A 551 52.84 -1.12 9.03
N PRO A 552 54.05 -1.55 8.64
CA PRO A 552 55.08 -0.67 8.05
C PRO A 552 54.69 -0.04 6.70
N ARG A 553 53.66 -0.58 6.08
CA ARG A 553 53.11 -0.01 4.81
C ARG A 553 52.08 1.07 5.03
N SER A 554 51.60 1.28 6.26
CA SER A 554 50.65 2.33 6.66
C SER A 554 51.40 3.46 7.30
N GLN A 555 51.12 4.70 6.90
CA GLN A 555 51.70 5.87 7.56
C GLN A 555 50.90 6.20 8.82
N TYR A 556 51.60 6.36 9.97
CA TYR A 556 51.03 6.83 11.21
C TYR A 556 51.60 8.22 11.54
N ILE A 557 50.71 9.14 11.91
CA ILE A 557 51.06 10.50 12.34
C ILE A 557 50.54 10.67 13.77
N ILE A 558 51.45 10.76 14.73
CA ILE A 558 51.12 10.87 16.16
C ILE A 558 51.53 12.24 16.65
N ILE A 559 50.61 12.95 17.28
CA ILE A 559 50.87 14.22 17.94
C ILE A 559 50.83 14.02 19.46
N THR A 560 51.89 14.44 20.16
CA THR A 560 51.96 14.40 21.62
C THR A 560 52.81 15.53 22.16
N PRO A 561 52.44 16.15 23.32
CA PRO A 561 53.34 17.06 24.05
C PRO A 561 54.42 16.30 24.82
N GLY A 562 54.26 14.98 25.02
CA GLY A 562 55.15 14.14 25.79
C GLY A 562 56.42 13.74 25.04
N LYS A 563 57.44 13.30 25.79
CA LYS A 563 58.64 12.71 25.21
C LYS A 563 58.31 11.26 24.82
N ILE A 564 58.52 10.89 23.56
CA ILE A 564 58.42 9.50 23.08
C ILE A 564 59.85 8.92 23.01
N PRO A 565 60.08 7.68 23.40
CA PRO A 565 61.37 7.00 23.15
C PRO A 565 61.60 6.98 21.62
N VAL A 566 62.63 7.66 21.18
CA VAL A 566 63.01 7.68 19.76
C VAL A 566 63.64 6.32 19.42
N LYS A 567 63.08 5.63 18.44
CA LYS A 567 63.63 4.40 17.88
C LYS A 567 64.12 4.68 16.46
N GLU A 568 65.04 3.84 16.02
CA GLU A 568 65.55 3.87 14.62
C GLU A 568 64.38 3.69 13.62
N GLY A 569 64.28 4.53 12.59
CA GLY A 569 63.20 4.50 11.60
C GLY A 569 62.01 5.41 11.92
N MET A 570 61.95 6.09 13.08
CA MET A 570 60.94 7.08 13.39
C MET A 570 61.29 8.46 12.82
N ASN A 571 60.33 9.11 12.14
CA ASN A 571 60.48 10.51 11.76
C ASN A 571 59.95 11.43 12.89
N VAL A 572 60.83 12.14 13.55
CA VAL A 572 60.48 13.05 14.64
C VAL A 572 60.50 14.49 14.14
N ILE A 573 59.40 15.20 14.37
CA ILE A 573 59.19 16.60 13.94
C ILE A 573 58.92 17.42 15.18
N LEU A 574 59.81 18.41 15.43
CA LEU A 574 59.67 19.33 16.53
C LEU A 574 58.93 20.58 16.11
N VAL A 575 57.88 20.94 16.86
CA VAL A 575 57.11 22.18 16.64
C VAL A 575 57.29 23.11 17.82
N GLN A 576 57.79 24.32 17.57
CA GLN A 576 58.01 25.34 18.58
C GLN A 576 57.24 26.62 18.20
N ASN A 577 56.81 27.38 19.20
CA ASN A 577 56.21 28.69 18.99
C ASN A 577 57.28 29.76 19.30
N VAL A 578 57.65 30.53 18.30
CA VAL A 578 58.60 31.64 18.44
C VAL A 578 57.91 32.92 17.98
N GLY A 579 57.67 33.84 18.92
CA GLY A 579 57.01 35.10 18.59
C GLY A 579 55.61 34.99 18.01
N GLY A 580 54.82 34.00 18.44
CA GLY A 580 53.46 33.78 17.92
C GLY A 580 53.39 33.07 16.56
N LYS A 581 54.51 32.54 16.09
CA LYS A 581 54.61 31.77 14.84
C LYS A 581 55.09 30.35 15.13
N SER A 582 54.41 29.36 14.52
CA SER A 582 54.84 27.98 14.62
C SER A 582 56.05 27.73 13.72
N MET A 583 57.13 27.24 14.28
CA MET A 583 58.38 26.87 13.58
C MET A 583 58.54 25.35 13.61
N ILE A 584 58.95 24.79 12.48
CA ILE A 584 59.18 23.34 12.32
C ILE A 584 60.68 23.08 12.33
N GLY A 585 61.11 22.15 13.21
CA GLY A 585 62.51 21.71 13.29
C GLY A 585 62.58 20.18 13.29
N ARG A 586 63.79 19.67 13.05
CA ARG A 586 64.14 18.28 13.31
C ARG A 586 65.04 18.23 14.55
N PRO A 587 64.88 17.26 15.43
CA PRO A 587 65.85 17.05 16.48
C PRO A 587 67.22 16.74 15.82
N GLU A 588 68.27 17.38 16.34
CA GLU A 588 69.64 17.05 15.95
C GLU A 588 70.04 15.64 16.39
#